data_49faa57bdf17b98f52e6dfb03ac70dcd
#
_entry.id   49faa57bdf17b98f52e6dfb03ac70dcd
#
_cell.length_a   1.000
_cell.length_b   1.000
_cell.length_c   1.000
_cell.angle_alpha   90.00
_cell.angle_beta   90.00
_cell.angle_gamma   90.00
#
_symmetry.space_group_name_H-M   'P 1'
#
loop_
_entity.id
_entity.type
_entity.pdbx_description
1 polymer ?
#
loop_
_entity_poly.entity_id
_entity_poly.type
_entity_poly.pdbx_seq_one_letter_code
_entity_poly.pdbx_strand_id
1 'polypeptide(L)'
;MRLLGACAALSLLCFTAAQAAPKDEIYDEQELIPLQGSYLRGWRNNYDNVFAPRFTEEERRRLARVEFRMERRLPGFEPFAFLYRRDLNQVIVSAASLLFLDDVMYAYAWLNVKGYDIQSVGDYLMMLRYWDPGRGRPPKPLDALCIKRDPADQKVADFAARGFNIAVVFALLHEYGHAFHGHEGNAAVAPAVSRINEEAADRFALDVIARTGEVPIGVTELFFIMAYLFENRTDFASDAAYQQTLAARTHPLSPQRLQAFAQHLSSSSGAYAEAFKPGAKVSAMLLAQMI
;
A
#
# COMPACT_ATOMS: atom_id res chain seq x y z
N MET A 1 36.56 44.22 -38.15
CA MET A 1 35.46 43.27 -38.12
C MET A 1 35.91 42.04 -37.35
N ARG A 2 35.45 41.87 -36.12
CA ARG A 2 35.78 40.72 -35.27
C ARG A 2 34.49 39.95 -35.07
N LEU A 3 34.44 38.73 -35.59
CA LEU A 3 33.38 37.76 -35.36
C LEU A 3 33.58 37.10 -33.98
N LEU A 4 32.65 37.33 -33.07
CA LEU A 4 32.54 36.64 -31.80
C LEU A 4 31.67 35.37 -32.02
N GLY A 5 32.34 34.22 -31.93
CA GLY A 5 31.68 32.92 -31.93
C GLY A 5 31.06 32.67 -30.53
N ALA A 6 29.76 32.47 -30.48
CA ALA A 6 29.04 32.03 -29.28
C ALA A 6 29.17 30.48 -29.17
N CYS A 7 29.98 30.03 -28.21
CA CYS A 7 29.94 28.61 -27.76
C CYS A 7 28.69 28.39 -26.92
N ALA A 8 27.71 27.70 -27.48
CA ALA A 8 26.62 27.13 -26.74
C ALA A 8 27.12 25.91 -25.96
N ALA A 9 27.24 26.07 -24.62
CA ALA A 9 27.50 24.94 -23.74
C ALA A 9 26.22 24.11 -23.61
N LEU A 10 26.20 22.94 -24.25
CA LEU A 10 25.21 21.89 -23.99
C LEU A 10 25.48 21.33 -22.60
N SER A 11 24.71 21.74 -21.61
CA SER A 11 24.67 21.07 -20.31
C SER A 11 23.98 19.72 -20.49
N LEU A 12 24.78 18.65 -20.62
CA LEU A 12 24.30 17.29 -20.42
C LEU A 12 23.85 17.18 -18.95
N LEU A 13 22.56 17.25 -18.72
CA LEU A 13 21.95 16.74 -17.50
C LEU A 13 22.12 15.22 -17.52
N CYS A 14 23.19 14.73 -16.92
CA CYS A 14 23.30 13.35 -16.50
C CYS A 14 22.17 13.11 -15.48
N PHE A 15 21.08 12.51 -15.93
CA PHE A 15 20.20 11.80 -15.02
C PHE A 15 21.03 10.65 -14.45
N THR A 16 21.64 10.88 -13.30
CA THR A 16 22.11 9.77 -12.48
C THR A 16 20.89 8.93 -12.18
N ALA A 17 20.89 7.68 -12.64
CA ALA A 17 19.91 6.70 -12.22
C ALA A 17 19.81 6.81 -10.69
N ALA A 18 18.64 7.17 -10.19
CA ALA A 18 18.40 7.21 -8.75
C ALA A 18 18.80 5.84 -8.22
N GLN A 19 19.87 5.80 -7.43
CA GLN A 19 20.32 4.59 -6.78
C GLN A 19 19.14 4.14 -5.94
N ALA A 20 18.64 2.91 -6.19
CA ALA A 20 17.52 2.36 -5.46
C ALA A 20 17.74 2.59 -3.95
N ALA A 21 16.75 3.15 -3.27
CA ALA A 21 16.89 3.38 -1.84
C ALA A 21 17.11 2.04 -1.14
N PRO A 22 17.98 1.92 -0.13
CA PRO A 22 18.26 0.63 0.53
C PRO A 22 17.03 -0.11 1.03
N LYS A 23 15.96 0.59 1.36
CA LYS A 23 14.66 0.01 1.72
C LYS A 23 14.00 -0.78 0.58
N ASP A 24 14.44 -0.60 -0.66
CA ASP A 24 14.01 -1.41 -1.80
C ASP A 24 14.62 -2.82 -1.77
N GLU A 25 15.60 -3.06 -0.89
CA GLU A 25 16.37 -4.31 -0.83
C GLU A 25 16.19 -5.09 0.48
N ILE A 26 15.07 -4.90 1.20
CA ILE A 26 14.82 -5.60 2.48
C ILE A 26 14.97 -7.12 2.34
N TYR A 27 14.54 -7.70 1.21
CA TYR A 27 14.58 -9.14 0.94
C TYR A 27 15.60 -9.51 -0.12
N ASP A 28 16.13 -10.73 -0.07
CA ASP A 28 17.00 -11.27 -1.10
C ASP A 28 16.21 -11.74 -2.32
N GLU A 29 16.82 -11.64 -3.50
CA GLU A 29 16.17 -12.08 -4.75
C GLU A 29 15.80 -13.56 -4.70
N GLN A 30 16.62 -14.39 -4.06
CA GLN A 30 16.37 -15.83 -3.90
C GLN A 30 15.14 -16.13 -3.05
N GLU A 31 14.79 -15.27 -2.10
CA GLU A 31 13.56 -15.38 -1.30
C GLU A 31 12.31 -15.06 -2.13
N LEU A 32 12.44 -14.11 -3.05
CA LEU A 32 11.30 -13.63 -3.85
C LEU A 32 10.92 -14.57 -5.00
N ILE A 33 11.87 -15.31 -5.57
CA ILE A 33 11.65 -16.21 -6.70
C ILE A 33 10.51 -17.22 -6.45
N PRO A 34 10.52 -18.02 -5.37
CA PRO A 34 9.45 -18.99 -5.10
C PRO A 34 8.13 -18.31 -4.73
N LEU A 35 8.19 -17.14 -4.09
CA LEU A 35 7.01 -16.44 -3.60
C LEU A 35 6.21 -15.75 -4.72
N GLN A 36 6.89 -15.20 -5.74
CA GLN A 36 6.24 -14.57 -6.88
C GLN A 36 5.18 -15.49 -7.52
N GLY A 37 5.56 -16.73 -7.82
CA GLY A 37 4.63 -17.70 -8.41
C GLY A 37 3.50 -18.11 -7.46
N SER A 38 3.79 -18.22 -6.17
CA SER A 38 2.79 -18.57 -5.16
C SER A 38 1.75 -17.47 -4.98
N TYR A 39 2.19 -16.23 -4.80
CA TYR A 39 1.30 -15.06 -4.66
C TYR A 39 0.48 -14.83 -5.94
N LEU A 40 1.08 -14.99 -7.13
CA LEU A 40 0.36 -14.86 -8.39
C LEU A 40 -0.78 -15.90 -8.49
N ARG A 41 -0.53 -17.16 -8.16
CA ARG A 41 -1.57 -18.20 -8.15
C ARG A 41 -2.65 -17.90 -7.12
N GLY A 42 -2.26 -17.50 -5.92
CA GLY A 42 -3.20 -17.12 -4.85
C GLY A 42 -4.11 -15.97 -5.27
N TRP A 43 -3.52 -14.91 -5.85
CA TRP A 43 -4.32 -13.79 -6.34
C TRP A 43 -5.27 -14.20 -7.47
N ARG A 44 -4.80 -14.92 -8.49
CA ARG A 44 -5.66 -15.37 -9.60
C ARG A 44 -6.82 -16.22 -9.11
N ASN A 45 -6.54 -17.15 -8.21
CA ASN A 45 -7.60 -17.98 -7.62
C ASN A 45 -8.65 -17.12 -6.88
N ASN A 46 -8.21 -16.16 -6.07
CA ASN A 46 -9.13 -15.26 -5.36
C ASN A 46 -9.88 -14.35 -6.33
N TYR A 47 -9.18 -13.77 -7.32
CA TYR A 47 -9.81 -12.91 -8.32
C TYR A 47 -10.90 -13.65 -9.08
N ASP A 48 -10.59 -14.82 -9.64
CA ASP A 48 -11.50 -15.57 -10.51
C ASP A 48 -12.68 -16.18 -9.74
N ASN A 49 -12.46 -16.65 -8.51
CA ASN A 49 -13.46 -17.41 -7.77
C ASN A 49 -14.21 -16.59 -6.70
N VAL A 50 -13.63 -15.50 -6.22
CA VAL A 50 -14.24 -14.68 -5.14
C VAL A 50 -14.69 -13.32 -5.64
N PHE A 51 -13.80 -12.54 -6.29
CA PHE A 51 -14.08 -11.14 -6.61
C PHE A 51 -14.78 -10.93 -7.95
N ALA A 52 -14.28 -11.51 -9.04
CA ALA A 52 -14.87 -11.35 -10.37
C ALA A 52 -16.34 -11.77 -10.45
N PRO A 53 -16.79 -12.83 -9.76
CA PRO A 53 -18.23 -13.17 -9.67
C PRO A 53 -19.08 -12.10 -8.96
N ARG A 54 -18.48 -11.27 -8.13
CA ARG A 54 -19.15 -10.19 -7.37
C ARG A 54 -19.18 -8.85 -8.12
N PHE A 55 -18.45 -8.73 -9.22
CA PHE A 55 -18.50 -7.53 -10.06
C PHE A 55 -19.87 -7.38 -10.72
N THR A 56 -20.34 -6.16 -10.79
CA THR A 56 -21.48 -5.82 -11.63
C THR A 56 -21.14 -6.05 -13.11
N GLU A 57 -22.13 -6.06 -13.98
CA GLU A 57 -21.91 -6.21 -15.43
C GLU A 57 -21.02 -5.08 -15.99
N GLU A 58 -21.22 -3.86 -15.52
CA GLU A 58 -20.41 -2.72 -15.92
C GLU A 58 -18.96 -2.85 -15.47
N GLU A 59 -18.71 -3.26 -14.21
CA GLU A 59 -17.38 -3.50 -13.69
C GLU A 59 -16.68 -4.60 -14.50
N ARG A 60 -17.33 -5.73 -14.74
CA ARG A 60 -16.78 -6.80 -15.59
C ARG A 60 -16.41 -6.32 -16.97
N ARG A 61 -17.28 -5.55 -17.61
CA ARG A 61 -17.03 -5.02 -18.96
C ARG A 61 -15.83 -4.08 -19.00
N ARG A 62 -15.73 -3.15 -18.03
CA ARG A 62 -14.63 -2.16 -17.98
C ARG A 62 -13.31 -2.81 -17.61
N LEU A 63 -13.32 -3.79 -16.71
CA LEU A 63 -12.11 -4.44 -16.22
C LEU A 63 -11.64 -5.63 -17.07
N ALA A 64 -12.44 -6.06 -18.07
CA ALA A 64 -12.16 -7.23 -18.90
C ALA A 64 -10.80 -7.21 -19.63
N ARG A 65 -10.21 -6.02 -19.83
CA ARG A 65 -8.93 -5.84 -20.53
C ARG A 65 -7.81 -5.42 -19.60
N VAL A 66 -8.07 -5.32 -18.30
CA VAL A 66 -7.06 -4.96 -17.32
C VAL A 66 -6.21 -6.19 -17.05
N GLU A 67 -4.93 -6.11 -17.33
CA GLU A 67 -3.99 -7.18 -17.06
C GLU A 67 -3.47 -7.09 -15.61
N PHE A 68 -3.30 -8.24 -14.98
CA PHE A 68 -2.62 -8.34 -13.68
C PHE A 68 -1.19 -8.82 -13.87
N ARG A 69 -0.24 -8.08 -13.32
CA ARG A 69 1.18 -8.40 -13.40
C ARG A 69 1.81 -8.43 -12.01
N MET A 70 2.60 -9.45 -11.76
CA MET A 70 3.38 -9.57 -10.54
C MET A 70 4.86 -9.58 -10.87
N GLU A 71 5.55 -8.54 -10.40
CA GLU A 71 6.99 -8.42 -10.49
C GLU A 71 7.65 -8.97 -9.21
N ARG A 72 8.94 -9.28 -9.26
CA ARG A 72 9.66 -9.60 -8.03
C ARG A 72 9.92 -8.36 -7.20
N ARG A 73 10.32 -7.29 -7.86
CA ARG A 73 10.56 -5.96 -7.29
C ARG A 73 10.07 -4.88 -8.22
N LEU A 74 9.74 -3.75 -7.64
CA LEU A 74 9.48 -2.51 -8.36
C LEU A 74 10.34 -1.40 -7.73
N PRO A 75 11.59 -1.22 -8.20
CA PRO A 75 12.52 -0.24 -7.64
C PRO A 75 11.92 1.16 -7.60
N GLY A 76 12.11 1.85 -6.47
CA GLY A 76 11.57 3.19 -6.24
C GLY A 76 10.14 3.20 -5.66
N PHE A 77 9.45 2.05 -5.59
CA PHE A 77 8.12 1.92 -5.02
C PHE A 77 8.08 1.02 -3.76
N GLU A 78 9.15 0.25 -3.53
CA GLU A 78 9.25 -0.62 -2.38
C GLU A 78 9.31 0.17 -1.05
N PRO A 79 8.86 -0.39 0.07
CA PRO A 79 8.30 -1.73 0.22
C PRO A 79 6.78 -1.80 -0.02
N PHE A 80 6.18 -0.83 -0.70
CA PHE A 80 4.73 -0.72 -0.88
C PHE A 80 4.38 -0.45 -2.34
N ALA A 81 4.68 -1.42 -3.22
CA ALA A 81 4.53 -1.33 -4.67
C ALA A 81 3.23 -1.99 -5.14
N PHE A 82 2.14 -1.23 -5.09
CA PHE A 82 0.85 -1.52 -5.72
C PHE A 82 0.53 -0.35 -6.63
N LEU A 83 0.26 -0.60 -7.91
CA LEU A 83 -0.02 0.48 -8.84
C LEU A 83 -0.83 0.05 -10.06
N TYR A 84 -1.69 0.94 -10.54
CA TYR A 84 -2.30 0.84 -11.86
C TYR A 84 -1.51 1.67 -12.89
N ARG A 85 -1.05 1.02 -13.94
CA ARG A 85 -0.38 1.65 -15.09
C ARG A 85 -1.40 1.82 -16.20
N ARG A 86 -1.96 3.03 -16.32
CA ARG A 86 -2.97 3.35 -17.34
C ARG A 86 -2.47 3.17 -18.77
N ASP A 87 -1.22 3.59 -19.02
CA ASP A 87 -0.56 3.47 -20.33
C ASP A 87 -0.42 2.02 -20.81
N LEU A 88 -0.30 1.08 -19.89
CA LEU A 88 -0.22 -0.36 -20.15
C LEU A 88 -1.55 -1.09 -19.86
N ASN A 89 -2.51 -0.43 -19.25
CA ASN A 89 -3.75 -1.01 -18.73
C ASN A 89 -3.49 -2.21 -17.80
N GLN A 90 -2.53 -2.04 -16.87
CA GLN A 90 -2.05 -3.11 -15.99
C GLN A 90 -2.14 -2.70 -14.52
N VAL A 91 -2.63 -3.63 -13.69
CA VAL A 91 -2.44 -3.60 -12.24
C VAL A 91 -1.18 -4.38 -11.92
N ILE A 92 -0.23 -3.73 -11.25
CA ILE A 92 1.10 -4.28 -10.98
C ILE A 92 1.34 -4.28 -9.47
N VAL A 93 1.91 -5.38 -8.97
CA VAL A 93 2.36 -5.52 -7.58
C VAL A 93 3.71 -6.23 -7.55
N SER A 94 4.52 -5.98 -6.51
CA SER A 94 5.76 -6.73 -6.33
C SER A 94 5.62 -7.84 -5.29
N ALA A 95 6.33 -8.94 -5.49
CA ALA A 95 6.45 -10.01 -4.50
C ALA A 95 7.16 -9.51 -3.23
N ALA A 96 8.09 -8.56 -3.36
CA ALA A 96 8.76 -7.94 -2.23
C ALA A 96 7.78 -7.18 -1.33
N SER A 97 6.84 -6.43 -1.92
CA SER A 97 5.80 -5.71 -1.16
C SER A 97 4.82 -6.65 -0.49
N LEU A 98 4.45 -7.75 -1.14
CA LEU A 98 3.60 -8.76 -0.53
C LEU A 98 4.29 -9.46 0.64
N LEU A 99 5.58 -9.81 0.51
CA LEU A 99 6.34 -10.42 1.60
C LEU A 99 6.53 -9.44 2.77
N PHE A 100 6.79 -8.17 2.46
CA PHE A 100 6.87 -7.13 3.49
C PHE A 100 5.57 -7.01 4.28
N LEU A 101 4.45 -6.93 3.57
CA LEU A 101 3.13 -6.85 4.19
C LEU A 101 2.82 -8.11 5.02
N ASP A 102 3.16 -9.30 4.51
CA ASP A 102 2.98 -10.57 5.23
C ASP A 102 3.80 -10.62 6.52
N ASP A 103 5.06 -10.19 6.49
CA ASP A 103 5.93 -10.14 7.68
C ASP A 103 5.41 -9.12 8.71
N VAL A 104 4.98 -7.93 8.27
CA VAL A 104 4.42 -6.90 9.17
C VAL A 104 3.11 -7.38 9.79
N MET A 105 2.21 -8.00 9.01
CA MET A 105 0.95 -8.56 9.51
C MET A 105 1.20 -9.72 10.48
N TYR A 106 2.20 -10.55 10.22
CA TYR A 106 2.58 -11.62 11.16
C TYR A 106 3.13 -11.05 12.47
N ALA A 107 3.98 -10.04 12.40
CA ALA A 107 4.51 -9.37 13.60
C ALA A 107 3.38 -8.74 14.43
N TYR A 108 2.47 -8.02 13.80
CA TYR A 108 1.29 -7.45 14.44
C TYR A 108 0.43 -8.51 15.12
N ALA A 109 0.13 -9.60 14.40
CA ALA A 109 -0.64 -10.72 14.91
C ALA A 109 0.03 -11.38 16.12
N TRP A 110 1.36 -11.60 16.03
CA TRP A 110 2.14 -12.22 17.09
C TRP A 110 2.13 -11.37 18.37
N LEU A 111 2.44 -10.07 18.24
CA LEU A 111 2.43 -9.15 19.38
C LEU A 111 1.04 -9.08 20.02
N ASN A 112 0.00 -8.91 19.21
CA ASN A 112 -1.38 -8.84 19.70
C ASN A 112 -1.81 -10.13 20.41
N VAL A 113 -1.58 -11.30 19.82
CA VAL A 113 -1.98 -12.60 20.39
C VAL A 113 -1.20 -12.93 21.66
N LYS A 114 0.07 -12.52 21.74
CA LYS A 114 0.92 -12.75 22.90
C LYS A 114 0.78 -11.67 23.99
N GLY A 115 0.00 -10.63 23.75
CA GLY A 115 -0.26 -9.54 24.69
C GLY A 115 0.90 -8.56 24.84
N TYR A 116 1.74 -8.43 23.81
CA TYR A 116 2.79 -7.42 23.74
C TYR A 116 2.27 -6.13 23.12
N ASP A 117 3.04 -5.05 23.27
CA ASP A 117 2.69 -3.75 22.70
C ASP A 117 2.86 -3.77 21.17
N ILE A 118 1.75 -3.59 20.46
CA ILE A 118 1.71 -3.51 19.00
C ILE A 118 2.38 -2.24 18.46
N GLN A 119 2.62 -1.23 19.30
CA GLN A 119 3.35 -0.02 18.92
C GLN A 119 4.76 -0.35 18.40
N SER A 120 5.36 -1.47 18.83
CA SER A 120 6.65 -1.94 18.33
C SER A 120 6.67 -2.11 16.79
N VAL A 121 5.53 -2.41 16.16
CA VAL A 121 5.44 -2.43 14.69
C VAL A 121 5.54 -1.01 14.13
N GLY A 122 4.86 -0.05 14.75
CA GLY A 122 4.96 1.37 14.38
C GLY A 122 6.40 1.88 14.51
N ASP A 123 7.09 1.54 15.58
CA ASP A 123 8.50 1.93 15.82
C ASP A 123 9.42 1.35 14.75
N TYR A 124 9.21 0.10 14.33
CA TYR A 124 9.92 -0.50 13.21
C TYR A 124 9.66 0.24 11.89
N LEU A 125 8.42 0.57 11.58
CA LEU A 125 8.05 1.29 10.37
C LEU A 125 8.65 2.71 10.35
N MET A 126 8.67 3.39 11.50
CA MET A 126 9.34 4.68 11.65
C MET A 126 10.86 4.55 11.49
N MET A 127 11.47 3.53 12.07
CA MET A 127 12.90 3.25 11.84
C MET A 127 13.17 3.05 10.35
N LEU A 128 12.34 2.27 9.64
CA LEU A 128 12.49 2.03 8.21
C LEU A 128 12.30 3.32 7.39
N ARG A 129 11.34 4.16 7.77
CA ARG A 129 11.09 5.46 7.14
C ARG A 129 12.32 6.37 7.17
N TYR A 130 13.03 6.41 8.31
CA TYR A 130 14.23 7.23 8.53
C TYR A 130 15.52 6.43 8.37
N TRP A 131 15.47 5.28 7.70
CA TRP A 131 16.65 4.44 7.51
C TRP A 131 17.73 5.19 6.72
N ASP A 132 18.92 5.25 7.31
CA ASP A 132 20.09 5.83 6.66
C ASP A 132 20.65 4.84 5.61
N PRO A 133 20.67 5.23 4.33
CA PRO A 133 21.27 4.41 3.27
C PRO A 133 22.70 3.97 3.54
N GLY A 134 23.47 4.78 4.27
CA GLY A 134 24.86 4.46 4.63
C GLY A 134 25.01 3.26 5.57
N ARG A 135 23.94 2.81 6.22
CA ARG A 135 23.94 1.62 7.06
C ARG A 135 23.75 0.32 6.31
N GLY A 136 23.60 0.37 4.98
CA GLY A 136 23.30 -0.78 4.16
C GLY A 136 21.83 -1.20 4.21
N ARG A 137 21.57 -2.49 3.98
CA ARG A 137 20.22 -3.06 3.94
C ARG A 137 19.51 -2.94 5.30
N PRO A 138 18.24 -2.44 5.35
CA PRO A 138 17.46 -2.45 6.57
C PRO A 138 17.09 -3.89 6.98
N PRO A 139 16.91 -4.16 8.29
CA PRO A 139 16.50 -5.48 8.75
C PRO A 139 15.06 -5.78 8.31
N LYS A 140 14.74 -7.06 8.10
CA LYS A 140 13.37 -7.53 7.86
C LYS A 140 12.49 -7.25 9.08
N PRO A 141 11.16 -7.09 8.91
CA PRO A 141 10.26 -6.82 10.04
C PRO A 141 10.40 -7.82 11.18
N LEU A 142 10.40 -9.11 10.88
CA LEU A 142 10.47 -10.16 11.90
C LEU A 142 11.83 -10.21 12.59
N ASP A 143 12.93 -9.98 11.86
CA ASP A 143 14.28 -9.95 12.42
C ASP A 143 14.45 -8.76 13.38
N ALA A 144 13.98 -7.57 12.95
CA ALA A 144 14.06 -6.35 13.76
C ALA A 144 13.26 -6.46 15.07
N LEU A 145 12.14 -7.15 15.05
CA LEU A 145 11.25 -7.35 16.20
C LEU A 145 11.57 -8.62 16.99
N CYS A 146 12.64 -9.36 16.63
CA CYS A 146 13.04 -10.63 17.26
C CYS A 146 11.91 -11.67 17.27
N ILE A 147 11.05 -11.68 16.27
CA ILE A 147 9.92 -12.60 16.12
C ILE A 147 10.31 -13.73 15.17
N LYS A 148 10.02 -14.97 15.58
CA LYS A 148 10.16 -16.14 14.71
C LYS A 148 8.80 -16.69 14.34
N ARG A 149 8.62 -17.03 13.06
CA ARG A 149 7.41 -17.73 12.61
C ARG A 149 7.38 -19.11 13.25
N ASP A 150 6.28 -19.41 13.94
CA ASP A 150 6.00 -20.73 14.50
C ASP A 150 4.80 -21.34 13.77
N PRO A 151 5.02 -22.35 12.93
CA PRO A 151 3.92 -23.04 12.21
C PRO A 151 2.92 -23.72 13.14
N ALA A 152 3.29 -24.01 14.38
CA ALA A 152 2.40 -24.63 15.36
C ALA A 152 1.48 -23.62 16.06
N ASP A 153 1.77 -22.32 15.98
CA ASP A 153 0.93 -21.28 16.56
C ASP A 153 -0.21 -20.88 15.59
N GLN A 154 -1.20 -21.76 15.51
CA GLN A 154 -2.32 -21.59 14.61
C GLN A 154 -3.08 -20.28 14.85
N LYS A 155 -3.19 -19.83 16.10
CA LYS A 155 -3.90 -18.58 16.43
C LYS A 155 -3.23 -17.35 15.83
N VAL A 156 -1.90 -17.30 15.90
CA VAL A 156 -1.12 -16.22 15.26
C VAL A 156 -1.22 -16.33 13.74
N ALA A 157 -1.05 -17.54 13.20
CA ALA A 157 -1.09 -17.78 11.76
C ALA A 157 -2.45 -17.38 11.15
N ASP A 158 -3.56 -17.77 11.78
CA ASP A 158 -4.92 -17.42 11.31
C ASP A 158 -5.18 -15.91 11.36
N PHE A 159 -4.76 -15.25 12.44
CA PHE A 159 -4.94 -13.81 12.57
C PHE A 159 -4.10 -13.06 11.52
N ALA A 160 -2.83 -13.42 11.35
CA ALA A 160 -1.93 -12.83 10.37
C ALA A 160 -2.45 -13.03 8.94
N ALA A 161 -2.87 -14.25 8.60
CA ALA A 161 -3.38 -14.57 7.26
C ALA A 161 -4.65 -13.78 6.91
N ARG A 162 -5.57 -13.61 7.87
CA ARG A 162 -6.78 -12.78 7.65
C ARG A 162 -6.42 -11.32 7.41
N GLY A 163 -5.58 -10.71 8.25
CA GLY A 163 -5.12 -9.34 8.09
C GLY A 163 -4.43 -9.14 6.74
N PHE A 164 -3.46 -10.00 6.42
CA PHE A 164 -2.73 -9.98 5.16
C PHE A 164 -3.65 -10.10 3.94
N ASN A 165 -4.50 -11.13 3.91
CA ASN A 165 -5.37 -11.37 2.76
C ASN A 165 -6.29 -10.18 2.47
N ILE A 166 -6.93 -9.63 3.49
CA ILE A 166 -7.84 -8.47 3.30
C ILE A 166 -7.08 -7.21 2.92
N ALA A 167 -5.90 -6.97 3.50
CA ALA A 167 -5.06 -5.83 3.13
C ALA A 167 -4.62 -5.90 1.66
N VAL A 168 -4.14 -7.07 1.21
CA VAL A 168 -3.76 -7.30 -0.20
C VAL A 168 -4.95 -7.15 -1.13
N VAL A 169 -6.10 -7.75 -0.77
CA VAL A 169 -7.32 -7.66 -1.55
C VAL A 169 -7.76 -6.20 -1.70
N PHE A 170 -7.78 -5.45 -0.60
CA PHE A 170 -8.12 -4.02 -0.66
C PHE A 170 -7.15 -3.26 -1.55
N ALA A 171 -5.83 -3.41 -1.36
CA ALA A 171 -4.83 -2.71 -2.16
C ALA A 171 -4.96 -3.02 -3.66
N LEU A 172 -5.15 -4.29 -4.02
CA LEU A 172 -5.31 -4.68 -5.42
C LEU A 172 -6.66 -4.21 -6.01
N LEU A 173 -7.77 -4.34 -5.27
CA LEU A 173 -9.07 -3.83 -5.73
C LEU A 173 -9.08 -2.30 -5.83
N HIS A 174 -8.31 -1.59 -5.01
CA HIS A 174 -8.09 -0.15 -5.13
C HIS A 174 -7.44 0.19 -6.48
N GLU A 175 -6.40 -0.55 -6.89
CA GLU A 175 -5.79 -0.38 -8.22
C GLU A 175 -6.76 -0.72 -9.36
N TYR A 176 -7.60 -1.76 -9.20
CA TYR A 176 -8.70 -2.03 -10.13
C TYR A 176 -9.76 -0.92 -10.12
N GLY A 177 -9.96 -0.23 -9.00
CA GLY A 177 -10.80 0.97 -8.90
C GLY A 177 -10.28 2.11 -9.77
N HIS A 178 -8.96 2.36 -9.76
CA HIS A 178 -8.35 3.31 -10.67
C HIS A 178 -8.57 2.92 -12.13
N ALA A 179 -8.42 1.65 -12.47
CA ALA A 179 -8.68 1.14 -13.82
C ALA A 179 -10.16 1.30 -14.22
N PHE A 180 -11.09 0.96 -13.34
CA PHE A 180 -12.53 1.07 -13.56
C PHE A 180 -12.97 2.50 -13.84
N HIS A 181 -12.47 3.48 -13.08
CA HIS A 181 -12.78 4.90 -13.26
C HIS A 181 -11.96 5.56 -14.38
N GLY A 182 -10.95 4.88 -14.92
CA GLY A 182 -10.06 5.43 -15.96
C GLY A 182 -9.17 6.56 -15.46
N HIS A 183 -8.77 6.52 -14.17
CA HIS A 183 -7.97 7.56 -13.54
C HIS A 183 -6.61 7.71 -14.24
N GLU A 184 -6.17 8.95 -14.39
CA GLU A 184 -4.81 9.27 -14.79
C GLU A 184 -3.86 9.16 -13.59
N GLY A 185 -2.57 8.93 -13.85
CA GLY A 185 -1.57 8.92 -12.79
C GLY A 185 -1.58 10.24 -12.02
N ASN A 186 -1.42 10.18 -10.71
CA ASN A 186 -1.55 11.35 -9.82
C ASN A 186 -0.59 12.49 -10.15
N ALA A 187 0.58 12.20 -10.77
CA ALA A 187 1.50 13.24 -11.26
C ALA A 187 0.94 14.07 -12.44
N ALA A 188 -0.10 13.58 -13.12
CA ALA A 188 -0.71 14.25 -14.26
C ALA A 188 -1.95 15.07 -13.90
N VAL A 189 -2.42 15.03 -12.65
CA VAL A 189 -3.65 15.69 -12.21
C VAL A 189 -3.39 16.64 -11.04
N ALA A 190 -4.30 17.64 -10.88
CA ALA A 190 -4.23 18.53 -9.71
C ALA A 190 -4.46 17.75 -8.41
N PRO A 191 -3.85 18.18 -7.27
CA PRO A 191 -3.97 17.48 -5.98
C PRO A 191 -5.41 17.22 -5.51
N ALA A 192 -6.32 18.14 -5.79
CA ALA A 192 -7.73 17.96 -5.45
C ALA A 192 -8.39 16.82 -6.26
N VAL A 193 -8.02 16.69 -7.54
CA VAL A 193 -8.49 15.59 -8.41
C VAL A 193 -7.89 14.27 -7.96
N SER A 194 -6.60 14.26 -7.62
CA SER A 194 -5.93 13.07 -7.07
C SER A 194 -6.66 12.54 -5.84
N ARG A 195 -7.00 13.40 -4.88
CA ARG A 195 -7.75 12.97 -3.68
C ARG A 195 -9.13 12.37 -4.01
N ILE A 196 -9.87 12.99 -4.94
CA ILE A 196 -11.16 12.46 -5.41
C ILE A 196 -10.98 11.08 -6.05
N ASN A 197 -9.93 10.91 -6.84
CA ASN A 197 -9.60 9.64 -7.49
C ASN A 197 -9.28 8.54 -6.45
N GLU A 198 -8.51 8.88 -5.40
CA GLU A 198 -8.21 7.96 -4.32
C GLU A 198 -9.47 7.52 -3.56
N GLU A 199 -10.33 8.47 -3.21
CA GLU A 199 -11.61 8.17 -2.55
C GLU A 199 -12.52 7.29 -3.40
N ALA A 200 -12.56 7.51 -4.71
CA ALA A 200 -13.34 6.69 -5.63
C ALA A 200 -12.77 5.26 -5.74
N ALA A 201 -11.44 5.12 -5.79
CA ALA A 201 -10.78 3.83 -5.82
C ALA A 201 -10.94 3.07 -4.49
N ASP A 202 -10.82 3.75 -3.34
CA ASP A 202 -11.08 3.17 -2.01
C ASP A 202 -12.53 2.66 -1.91
N ARG A 203 -13.50 3.48 -2.35
CA ARG A 203 -14.92 3.09 -2.36
C ARG A 203 -15.17 1.88 -3.22
N PHE A 204 -14.61 1.84 -4.43
CA PHE A 204 -14.70 0.68 -5.31
C PHE A 204 -14.23 -0.59 -4.61
N ALA A 205 -13.04 -0.55 -3.98
CA ALA A 205 -12.47 -1.70 -3.27
C ALA A 205 -13.37 -2.16 -2.12
N LEU A 206 -13.82 -1.22 -1.28
CA LEU A 206 -14.68 -1.52 -0.13
C LEU A 206 -16.04 -2.08 -0.56
N ASP A 207 -16.66 -1.56 -1.63
CA ASP A 207 -17.92 -2.04 -2.16
C ASP A 207 -17.81 -3.48 -2.71
N VAL A 208 -16.69 -3.81 -3.36
CA VAL A 208 -16.44 -5.18 -3.82
C VAL A 208 -16.23 -6.13 -2.63
N ILE A 209 -15.43 -5.74 -1.64
CA ILE A 209 -15.19 -6.53 -0.42
C ILE A 209 -16.53 -6.76 0.30
N ALA A 210 -17.34 -5.72 0.49
CA ALA A 210 -18.64 -5.85 1.14
C ALA A 210 -19.56 -6.86 0.44
N ARG A 211 -19.52 -6.93 -0.88
CA ARG A 211 -20.30 -7.91 -1.66
C ARG A 211 -19.82 -9.36 -1.48
N THR A 212 -18.60 -9.59 -1.00
CA THR A 212 -18.13 -10.93 -0.63
C THR A 212 -18.59 -11.35 0.77
N GLY A 213 -19.04 -10.42 1.60
CA GLY A 213 -19.36 -10.65 3.00
C GLY A 213 -18.14 -10.66 3.93
N GLU A 214 -16.95 -10.33 3.40
CA GLU A 214 -15.74 -10.26 4.21
C GLU A 214 -15.67 -8.98 5.04
N VAL A 215 -14.98 -9.06 6.16
CA VAL A 215 -14.77 -7.95 7.10
C VAL A 215 -13.46 -7.25 6.74
N PRO A 216 -13.45 -5.94 6.40
CA PRO A 216 -12.22 -5.25 5.97
C PRO A 216 -11.28 -4.88 7.14
N ILE A 217 -11.05 -5.77 8.10
CA ILE A 217 -10.15 -5.54 9.25
C ILE A 217 -8.74 -5.21 8.75
N GLY A 218 -8.20 -5.99 7.82
CA GLY A 218 -6.84 -5.80 7.29
C GLY A 218 -6.61 -4.44 6.61
N VAL A 219 -7.69 -3.72 6.25
CA VAL A 219 -7.59 -2.35 5.72
C VAL A 219 -7.15 -1.36 6.80
N THR A 220 -7.57 -1.58 8.05
CA THR A 220 -7.15 -0.73 9.18
C THR A 220 -5.65 -0.88 9.43
N GLU A 221 -5.15 -2.12 9.44
CA GLU A 221 -3.72 -2.40 9.59
C GLU A 221 -2.92 -1.85 8.40
N LEU A 222 -3.47 -1.94 7.19
CA LEU A 222 -2.84 -1.34 6.00
C LEU A 222 -2.68 0.18 6.15
N PHE A 223 -3.73 0.88 6.56
CA PHE A 223 -3.65 2.33 6.80
C PHE A 223 -2.72 2.68 7.97
N PHE A 224 -2.67 1.85 9.01
CA PHE A 224 -1.69 1.98 10.09
C PHE A 224 -0.26 1.90 9.54
N ILE A 225 0.05 0.88 8.72
CA ILE A 225 1.36 0.72 8.07
C ILE A 225 1.69 1.95 7.24
N MET A 226 0.76 2.42 6.42
CA MET A 226 0.97 3.60 5.57
C MET A 226 1.22 4.87 6.40
N ALA A 227 0.51 5.06 7.52
CA ALA A 227 0.66 6.23 8.39
C ALA A 227 2.05 6.32 9.02
N TYR A 228 2.64 5.19 9.39
CA TYR A 228 3.99 5.15 9.98
C TYR A 228 5.11 5.13 8.93
N LEU A 229 4.88 4.46 7.80
CA LEU A 229 5.89 4.29 6.76
C LEU A 229 6.09 5.55 5.91
N PHE A 230 5.01 6.28 5.65
CA PHE A 230 5.07 7.48 4.82
C PHE A 230 5.27 8.74 5.67
N GLU A 231 5.93 9.74 5.09
CA GLU A 231 6.12 11.03 5.74
C GLU A 231 4.77 11.68 6.05
N ASN A 232 4.67 12.31 7.20
CA ASN A 232 3.51 13.05 7.65
C ASN A 232 3.82 14.56 7.77
N ARG A 233 2.85 15.36 8.21
CA ARG A 233 3.00 16.82 8.32
C ARG A 233 4.22 17.25 9.13
N THR A 234 4.56 16.54 10.19
CA THR A 234 5.65 16.94 11.10
C THR A 234 7.05 16.78 10.50
N ASP A 235 7.20 16.09 9.38
CA ASP A 235 8.49 15.95 8.69
C ASP A 235 8.83 17.16 7.82
N PHE A 236 7.92 18.10 7.68
CA PHE A 236 8.05 19.25 6.78
C PHE A 236 8.08 20.56 7.54
N ALA A 237 8.93 21.48 7.08
CA ALA A 237 9.06 22.81 7.66
C ALA A 237 7.80 23.68 7.50
N SER A 238 6.90 23.35 6.56
CA SER A 238 5.67 24.09 6.30
C SER A 238 4.58 23.21 5.72
N ASP A 239 3.30 23.63 5.88
CA ASP A 239 2.16 22.97 5.24
C ASP A 239 2.29 22.94 3.72
N ALA A 240 2.81 24.02 3.13
CA ALA A 240 3.00 24.10 1.68
C ALA A 240 3.96 23.00 1.17
N ALA A 241 5.07 22.76 1.87
CA ALA A 241 6.02 21.70 1.53
C ALA A 241 5.38 20.31 1.67
N TYR A 242 4.61 20.09 2.73
CA TYR A 242 3.86 18.82 2.91
C TYR A 242 2.83 18.62 1.80
N GLN A 243 2.00 19.63 1.48
CA GLN A 243 1.00 19.53 0.41
C GLN A 243 1.64 19.30 -0.95
N GLN A 244 2.79 19.91 -1.23
CA GLN A 244 3.54 19.65 -2.47
C GLN A 244 4.00 18.20 -2.55
N THR A 245 4.47 17.62 -1.46
CA THR A 245 4.87 16.21 -1.40
C THR A 245 3.66 15.28 -1.57
N LEU A 246 2.54 15.55 -0.88
CA LEU A 246 1.30 14.79 -1.06
C LEU A 246 0.82 14.81 -2.52
N ALA A 247 0.95 15.95 -3.19
CA ALA A 247 0.58 16.09 -4.60
C ALA A 247 1.48 15.27 -5.54
N ALA A 248 2.73 15.05 -5.16
CA ALA A 248 3.67 14.26 -5.94
C ALA A 248 3.52 12.73 -5.74
N ARG A 249 2.80 12.31 -4.70
CA ARG A 249 2.58 10.88 -4.41
C ARG A 249 1.48 10.30 -5.28
N THR A 250 1.66 9.04 -5.67
CA THR A 250 0.65 8.28 -6.43
C THR A 250 -0.57 7.94 -5.57
N HIS A 251 -0.39 7.64 -4.28
CA HIS A 251 -1.45 7.26 -3.35
C HIS A 251 -1.29 7.98 -2.01
N PRO A 252 -1.56 9.31 -1.96
CA PRO A 252 -1.41 10.04 -0.71
C PRO A 252 -2.38 9.52 0.35
N LEU A 253 -1.86 9.12 1.51
CA LEU A 253 -2.70 8.93 2.67
C LEU A 253 -3.08 10.33 3.21
N SER A 254 -4.36 10.64 3.17
CA SER A 254 -4.88 11.93 3.63
C SER A 254 -5.85 11.72 4.79
N PRO A 255 -6.01 12.72 5.67
CA PRO A 255 -7.02 12.68 6.73
C PRO A 255 -8.42 12.40 6.18
N GLN A 256 -8.74 12.93 4.98
CA GLN A 256 -10.03 12.73 4.34
C GLN A 256 -10.27 11.27 3.94
N ARG A 257 -9.26 10.55 3.41
CA ARG A 257 -9.36 9.12 3.10
C ARG A 257 -9.66 8.30 4.35
N LEU A 258 -8.93 8.55 5.45
CA LEU A 258 -9.15 7.87 6.73
C LEU A 258 -10.54 8.15 7.29
N GLN A 259 -11.01 9.40 7.18
CA GLN A 259 -12.35 9.77 7.61
C GLN A 259 -13.43 9.10 6.77
N ALA A 260 -13.29 9.07 5.44
CA ALA A 260 -14.22 8.40 4.54
C ALA A 260 -14.27 6.89 4.84
N PHE A 261 -13.11 6.27 5.08
CA PHE A 261 -13.01 4.87 5.49
C PHE A 261 -13.73 4.61 6.82
N ALA A 262 -13.47 5.43 7.85
CA ALA A 262 -14.14 5.31 9.16
C ALA A 262 -15.66 5.50 9.06
N GLN A 263 -16.12 6.41 8.20
CA GLN A 263 -17.55 6.61 7.93
C GLN A 263 -18.16 5.38 7.25
N HIS A 264 -17.48 4.83 6.23
CA HIS A 264 -17.93 3.61 5.55
C HIS A 264 -18.07 2.45 6.55
N LEU A 265 -17.08 2.22 7.41
CA LEU A 265 -17.13 1.21 8.46
C LEU A 265 -18.32 1.46 9.42
N SER A 266 -18.53 2.71 9.86
CA SER A 266 -19.57 3.07 10.83
C SER A 266 -20.99 2.95 10.25
N SER A 267 -21.14 3.14 8.94
CA SER A 267 -22.43 3.05 8.25
C SER A 267 -22.81 1.61 7.88
N SER A 268 -21.89 0.68 7.97
CA SER A 268 -22.15 -0.74 7.72
C SER A 268 -23.14 -1.30 8.73
N SER A 269 -24.23 -1.94 8.26
CA SER A 269 -25.28 -2.50 9.08
C SER A 269 -25.19 -4.03 9.16
N GLY A 270 -25.59 -4.60 10.32
CA GLY A 270 -25.66 -6.04 10.53
C GLY A 270 -24.58 -6.58 11.47
N ALA A 271 -24.39 -7.90 11.48
CA ALA A 271 -23.43 -8.58 12.36
C ALA A 271 -21.98 -8.07 12.22
N TYR A 272 -21.68 -7.50 11.08
CA TYR A 272 -20.39 -6.89 10.79
C TYR A 272 -20.18 -5.51 11.43
N ALA A 273 -21.25 -4.73 11.67
CA ALA A 273 -21.13 -3.38 12.21
C ALA A 273 -20.40 -3.35 13.56
N GLU A 274 -20.62 -4.33 14.43
CA GLU A 274 -19.94 -4.42 15.71
C GLU A 274 -18.45 -4.80 15.56
N ALA A 275 -18.09 -5.60 14.58
CA ALA A 275 -16.70 -5.93 14.28
C ALA A 275 -15.93 -4.72 13.71
N PHE A 276 -16.62 -3.79 13.04
CA PHE A 276 -16.00 -2.60 12.42
C PHE A 276 -15.81 -1.42 13.38
N LYS A 277 -16.61 -1.31 14.44
CA LYS A 277 -16.49 -0.22 15.43
C LYS A 277 -15.06 -0.04 15.97
N PRO A 278 -14.32 -1.12 16.31
CA PRO A 278 -12.90 -0.98 16.69
C PRO A 278 -12.04 -0.39 15.58
N GLY A 279 -12.23 -0.84 14.32
CA GLY A 279 -11.50 -0.31 13.16
C GLY A 279 -11.77 1.17 12.93
N ALA A 280 -13.03 1.62 13.00
CA ALA A 280 -13.39 3.03 12.92
C ALA A 280 -12.72 3.86 14.02
N LYS A 281 -12.61 3.32 15.23
CA LYS A 281 -11.90 3.98 16.35
C LYS A 281 -10.41 4.11 16.06
N VAL A 282 -9.76 3.06 15.58
CA VAL A 282 -8.33 3.11 15.20
C VAL A 282 -8.10 4.10 14.06
N SER A 283 -8.95 4.11 13.04
CA SER A 283 -8.87 5.11 11.96
C SER A 283 -9.02 6.54 12.47
N ALA A 284 -9.92 6.79 13.43
CA ALA A 284 -10.06 8.10 14.08
C ALA A 284 -8.81 8.50 14.88
N MET A 285 -8.16 7.53 15.54
CA MET A 285 -6.90 7.78 16.26
C MET A 285 -5.75 8.10 15.29
N LEU A 286 -5.65 7.38 14.16
CA LEU A 286 -4.68 7.70 13.11
C LEU A 286 -4.90 9.09 12.51
N LEU A 287 -6.17 9.47 12.30
CA LEU A 287 -6.53 10.84 11.89
C LEU A 287 -6.03 11.90 12.88
N ALA A 288 -6.22 11.66 14.19
CA ALA A 288 -5.80 12.60 15.22
C ALA A 288 -4.27 12.77 15.29
N GLN A 289 -3.50 11.79 14.85
CA GLN A 289 -2.03 11.86 14.79
C GLN A 289 -1.52 12.57 13.52
N MET A 290 -2.35 12.68 12.48
CA MET A 290 -1.99 13.27 11.19
C MET A 290 -2.42 14.74 11.05
N ILE A 291 -3.28 15.25 11.94
CA ILE A 291 -3.76 16.63 12.00
C ILE A 291 -2.92 17.45 12.97
#